data_e20f3fbe8e5bbb3bdc86124589c4742a
#
_entry.id   e20f3fbe8e5bbb3bdc86124589c4742a
#
_cell.length_a   1.000
_cell.length_b   1.000
_cell.length_c   1.000
_cell.angle_alpha   90.00
_cell.angle_beta   90.00
_cell.angle_gamma   90.00
#
_symmetry.space_group_name_H-M   'P 1'
#
loop_
_entity.id
_entity.type
_entity.pdbx_description
1 polymer ?
#
loop_
_entity_poly.entity_id
_entity_poly.type
_entity_poly.pdbx_seq_one_letter_code
_entity_poly.pdbx_strand_id
1 'polypeptide(L)'
;MSGTSHRKAATVLLTAALTACGTETPPVPQAAPSATPARPSVSEALHPYVGMWVTADGHIRQELLPDGRYDEARGDRASAYTGRYEVTGEHIDYRDDSGFTADGRFDGDVLHHGGYLFYREGSAAHRQAVAGRASTRPSG
;
A
#
# COMPACT_ATOMS: atom_id res chain seq x y z
N MET A 1 1.02 47.37 -31.68
CA MET A 1 -0.34 47.91 -31.90
C MET A 1 -1.14 47.55 -30.69
N SER A 2 -1.18 48.37 -29.66
CA SER A 2 -2.02 49.54 -29.37
C SER A 2 -3.48 49.13 -29.16
N GLY A 3 -3.97 49.47 -27.98
CA GLY A 3 -5.36 49.64 -27.66
C GLY A 3 -5.70 49.18 -26.24
N THR A 4 -5.45 49.94 -25.25
CA THR A 4 -6.17 51.06 -24.61
C THR A 4 -7.35 50.58 -23.74
N SER A 5 -7.10 50.59 -22.47
CA SER A 5 -7.75 51.32 -21.35
C SER A 5 -9.24 51.66 -21.51
N HIS A 6 -10.04 51.32 -20.51
CA HIS A 6 -11.06 52.23 -19.97
C HIS A 6 -11.39 51.91 -18.53
N ARG A 7 -10.97 52.77 -17.64
CA ARG A 7 -11.47 52.96 -16.27
C ARG A 7 -12.84 53.62 -16.33
N LYS A 8 -13.77 53.21 -15.48
CA LYS A 8 -14.82 54.09 -14.99
C LYS A 8 -15.09 53.79 -13.51
N ALA A 9 -14.78 54.83 -12.75
CA ALA A 9 -15.22 55.03 -11.37
C ALA A 9 -16.59 55.72 -11.36
N ALA A 10 -17.41 55.41 -10.39
CA ALA A 10 -18.47 56.27 -9.82
C ALA A 10 -18.99 55.54 -8.56
N THR A 11 -18.74 56.06 -7.43
CA THR A 11 -19.40 57.10 -6.64
C THR A 11 -20.40 56.53 -5.64
N VAL A 12 -20.00 56.57 -4.42
CA VAL A 12 -20.60 56.80 -3.10
C VAL A 12 -22.10 57.08 -3.07
N LEU A 13 -22.81 56.37 -2.19
CA LEU A 13 -23.91 56.92 -1.40
C LEU A 13 -23.92 56.27 0.01
N LEU A 14 -23.73 57.15 0.94
CA LEU A 14 -23.77 57.00 2.39
C LEU A 14 -25.23 57.13 2.83
N THR A 15 -25.77 56.13 3.54
CA THR A 15 -26.95 56.32 4.39
C THR A 15 -26.76 55.59 5.70
N ALA A 16 -26.67 56.38 6.73
CA ALA A 16 -26.73 55.92 8.12
C ALA A 16 -28.20 55.80 8.59
N ALA A 17 -28.53 54.78 9.31
CA ALA A 17 -29.59 54.73 10.34
C ALA A 17 -29.52 53.44 11.15
N LEU A 18 -29.16 53.56 12.35
CA LEU A 18 -29.89 53.39 13.63
C LEU A 18 -30.01 51.94 14.17
N THR A 19 -29.18 51.67 15.18
CA THR A 19 -29.51 51.17 16.53
C THR A 19 -30.59 50.09 16.62
N ALA A 20 -30.14 48.87 16.86
CA ALA A 20 -30.83 47.90 17.69
C ALA A 20 -29.81 47.16 18.56
N CYS A 21 -29.85 47.40 19.86
CA CYS A 21 -29.19 46.55 20.86
C CYS A 21 -29.82 45.17 20.80
N GLY A 22 -29.13 44.24 20.14
CA GLY A 22 -29.35 42.82 20.29
C GLY A 22 -28.10 42.27 20.97
N THR A 23 -28.28 41.72 22.15
CA THR A 23 -27.26 40.92 22.83
C THR A 23 -27.02 39.67 22.00
N GLU A 24 -26.14 39.77 21.01
CA GLU A 24 -25.65 38.63 20.28
C GLU A 24 -24.55 37.97 21.12
N THR A 25 -24.92 36.84 21.69
CA THR A 25 -23.96 35.86 22.21
C THR A 25 -23.02 35.48 21.07
N PRO A 26 -21.69 35.61 21.24
CA PRO A 26 -20.78 35.20 20.18
C PRO A 26 -20.95 33.69 19.97
N PRO A 27 -20.99 33.22 18.71
CA PRO A 27 -21.00 31.79 18.44
C PRO A 27 -19.70 31.19 18.97
N VAL A 28 -19.86 30.26 19.90
CA VAL A 28 -18.76 29.41 20.37
C VAL A 28 -18.14 28.78 19.10
N PRO A 29 -16.84 28.88 18.86
CA PRO A 29 -16.23 28.14 17.78
C PRO A 29 -16.43 26.66 18.06
N GLN A 30 -17.33 26.04 17.34
CA GLN A 30 -17.52 24.62 17.34
C GLN A 30 -16.24 24.01 16.79
N ALA A 31 -15.44 23.40 17.69
CA ALA A 31 -14.27 22.68 17.30
C ALA A 31 -14.69 21.63 16.26
N ALA A 32 -14.16 21.74 15.06
CA ALA A 32 -14.28 20.71 14.07
C ALA A 32 -13.84 19.39 14.70
N PRO A 33 -14.57 18.28 14.50
CA PRO A 33 -14.09 17.00 14.96
C PRO A 33 -12.73 16.79 14.31
N SER A 34 -11.69 16.76 15.10
CA SER A 34 -10.38 16.32 14.68
C SER A 34 -10.57 14.92 14.11
N ALA A 35 -10.48 14.79 12.79
CA ALA A 35 -10.39 13.50 12.17
C ALA A 35 -9.13 12.85 12.75
N THR A 36 -9.33 11.98 13.72
CA THR A 36 -8.30 11.06 14.18
C THR A 36 -7.83 10.31 12.95
N PRO A 37 -6.55 10.37 12.57
CA PRO A 37 -6.06 9.53 11.50
C PRO A 37 -6.43 8.10 11.90
N ALA A 38 -7.25 7.45 11.05
CA ALA A 38 -7.59 6.06 11.23
C ALA A 38 -6.26 5.31 11.31
N ARG A 39 -5.95 4.79 12.49
CA ARG A 39 -4.89 3.80 12.62
C ARG A 39 -5.25 2.70 11.64
N PRO A 40 -4.34 2.26 10.74
CA PRO A 40 -4.58 1.05 9.99
C PRO A 40 -4.97 -0.01 11.01
N SER A 41 -6.14 -0.59 10.83
CA SER A 41 -6.65 -1.60 11.73
C SER A 41 -5.63 -2.73 11.73
N VAL A 42 -4.97 -2.96 12.86
CA VAL A 42 -4.03 -4.08 13.09
C VAL A 42 -4.68 -5.47 12.87
N SER A 43 -5.96 -5.49 12.50
CA SER A 43 -6.71 -6.71 12.18
C SER A 43 -6.42 -7.29 10.79
N GLU A 44 -5.85 -6.51 9.87
CA GLU A 44 -5.50 -6.99 8.52
C GLU A 44 -4.12 -7.66 8.45
N ALA A 45 -3.27 -7.48 9.45
CA ALA A 45 -1.92 -8.02 9.50
C ALA A 45 -1.79 -9.44 10.10
N LEU A 46 -2.89 -10.10 10.43
CA LEU A 46 -2.87 -11.37 11.17
C LEU A 46 -3.22 -12.60 10.31
N HIS A 47 -2.97 -12.55 8.99
CA HIS A 47 -3.00 -13.76 8.19
C HIS A 47 -1.73 -14.59 8.44
N PRO A 48 -1.79 -15.93 8.29
CA PRO A 48 -0.66 -16.81 8.63
C PRO A 48 0.52 -16.75 7.64
N TYR A 49 0.43 -15.89 6.60
CA TYR A 49 1.38 -15.87 5.49
C TYR A 49 2.49 -14.80 5.63
N VAL A 50 2.49 -14.01 6.70
CA VAL A 50 3.60 -13.08 6.99
C VAL A 50 4.92 -13.84 7.10
N GLY A 51 5.99 -13.29 6.52
CA GLY A 51 7.32 -13.83 6.54
C GLY A 51 7.94 -14.02 5.17
N MET A 52 9.05 -14.76 5.11
CA MET A 52 9.85 -14.94 3.91
C MET A 52 9.35 -16.11 3.06
N TRP A 53 9.17 -15.84 1.78
CA TRP A 53 8.82 -16.77 0.73
C TRP A 53 9.90 -16.81 -0.34
N VAL A 54 10.37 -18.00 -0.71
CA VAL A 54 11.53 -18.16 -1.60
C VAL A 54 11.25 -19.19 -2.68
N THR A 55 11.80 -18.99 -3.87
CA THR A 55 11.83 -20.04 -4.91
C THR A 55 12.81 -21.14 -4.52
N ALA A 56 12.61 -22.36 -5.05
CA ALA A 56 13.45 -23.52 -4.71
C ALA A 56 14.94 -23.32 -5.05
N ASP A 57 15.26 -22.41 -5.97
CA ASP A 57 16.64 -22.03 -6.31
C ASP A 57 17.17 -20.84 -5.48
N GLY A 58 16.32 -20.25 -4.65
CA GLY A 58 16.65 -19.08 -3.86
C GLY A 58 16.84 -17.81 -4.67
N HIS A 59 16.54 -17.83 -5.98
CA HIS A 59 16.74 -16.68 -6.86
C HIS A 59 15.77 -15.54 -6.57
N ILE A 60 14.51 -15.87 -6.24
CA ILE A 60 13.51 -14.87 -5.83
C ILE A 60 13.21 -15.08 -4.35
N ARG A 61 13.30 -14.00 -3.61
CA ARG A 61 13.01 -13.95 -2.17
C ARG A 61 12.04 -12.82 -1.94
N GLN A 62 10.85 -13.14 -1.43
CA GLN A 62 9.79 -12.19 -1.19
C GLN A 62 9.40 -12.22 0.29
N GLU A 63 9.52 -11.09 0.95
CA GLU A 63 9.09 -10.93 2.34
C GLU A 63 7.73 -10.26 2.39
N LEU A 64 6.76 -10.93 3.00
CA LEU A 64 5.46 -10.38 3.31
C LEU A 64 5.52 -9.80 4.73
N LEU A 65 5.46 -8.49 4.83
CA LEU A 65 5.58 -7.73 6.07
C LEU A 65 4.21 -7.62 6.78
N PRO A 66 4.18 -7.53 8.11
CA PRO A 66 2.93 -7.48 8.86
C PRO A 66 2.12 -6.20 8.68
N ASP A 67 2.67 -5.19 8.04
CA ASP A 67 2.02 -3.91 7.73
C ASP A 67 1.33 -3.89 6.35
N GLY A 68 1.22 -5.06 5.67
CA GLY A 68 0.65 -5.18 4.33
C GLY A 68 1.59 -4.69 3.23
N ARG A 69 2.88 -4.55 3.53
CA ARG A 69 3.93 -4.26 2.54
C ARG A 69 4.66 -5.54 2.17
N TYR A 70 5.22 -5.58 0.97
CA TYR A 70 6.15 -6.63 0.57
C TYR A 70 7.43 -6.04 0.00
N ASP A 71 8.50 -6.81 0.15
CA ASP A 71 9.81 -6.54 -0.46
C ASP A 71 10.29 -7.80 -1.18
N GLU A 72 10.62 -7.70 -2.45
CA GLU A 72 11.09 -8.80 -3.26
C GLU A 72 12.49 -8.54 -3.79
N ALA A 73 13.41 -9.45 -3.49
CA ALA A 73 14.75 -9.50 -4.07
C ALA A 73 14.80 -10.53 -5.20
N ARG A 74 15.62 -10.25 -6.23
CA ARG A 74 15.90 -11.15 -7.36
C ARG A 74 17.39 -11.28 -7.60
N GLY A 75 17.94 -12.46 -7.35
CA GLY A 75 19.41 -12.69 -7.40
C GLY A 75 20.11 -11.71 -6.47
N ASP A 76 21.05 -10.94 -7.01
CA ASP A 76 21.83 -9.95 -6.25
C ASP A 76 21.13 -8.59 -6.09
N ARG A 77 19.96 -8.42 -6.69
CA ARG A 77 19.18 -7.19 -6.61
C ARG A 77 18.24 -7.25 -5.41
N ALA A 78 18.61 -6.59 -4.32
CA ALA A 78 17.74 -6.36 -3.18
C ALA A 78 16.61 -5.38 -3.57
N SER A 79 15.43 -5.54 -2.97
CA SER A 79 14.24 -4.69 -3.18
C SER A 79 13.98 -4.44 -4.68
N ALA A 80 14.04 -5.51 -5.48
CA ALA A 80 13.80 -5.45 -6.91
C ALA A 80 12.38 -4.99 -7.22
N TYR A 81 11.43 -5.38 -6.35
CA TYR A 81 10.04 -4.93 -6.34
C TYR A 81 9.60 -4.72 -4.91
N THR A 82 8.88 -3.65 -4.67
CA THR A 82 8.25 -3.32 -3.40
C THR A 82 6.84 -2.84 -3.64
N GLY A 83 5.96 -3.02 -2.67
CA GLY A 83 4.58 -2.60 -2.82
C GLY A 83 3.71 -2.98 -1.63
N ARG A 84 2.43 -3.01 -1.89
CA ARG A 84 1.41 -3.46 -0.94
C ARG A 84 0.84 -4.80 -1.38
N TYR A 85 0.38 -5.55 -0.41
CA TYR A 85 -0.38 -6.77 -0.67
C TYR A 85 -1.61 -6.83 0.25
N GLU A 86 -2.59 -7.59 -0.19
CA GLU A 86 -3.79 -7.92 0.58
C GLU A 86 -4.06 -9.42 0.46
N VAL A 87 -4.49 -10.05 1.55
CA VAL A 87 -4.81 -11.48 1.58
C VAL A 87 -6.28 -11.68 1.92
N THR A 88 -6.98 -12.43 1.08
CA THR A 88 -8.35 -12.86 1.30
C THR A 88 -8.41 -14.39 1.26
N GLY A 89 -8.47 -15.02 2.42
CA GLY A 89 -8.40 -16.48 2.54
C GLY A 89 -7.04 -17.01 2.09
N GLU A 90 -7.01 -17.76 1.00
CA GLU A 90 -5.78 -18.27 0.37
C GLU A 90 -5.32 -17.45 -0.83
N HIS A 91 -6.06 -16.41 -1.20
CA HIS A 91 -5.73 -15.53 -2.31
C HIS A 91 -4.93 -14.32 -1.83
N ILE A 92 -3.93 -13.91 -2.61
CA ILE A 92 -3.14 -12.71 -2.37
C ILE A 92 -3.14 -11.83 -3.62
N ASP A 93 -3.43 -10.56 -3.42
CA ASP A 93 -3.35 -9.50 -4.43
C ASP A 93 -2.18 -8.60 -4.12
N TYR A 94 -1.42 -8.24 -5.15
CA TYR A 94 -0.27 -7.36 -5.07
C TYR A 94 -0.50 -6.09 -5.86
N ARG A 95 0.00 -5.00 -5.33
CA ARG A 95 0.16 -3.73 -6.05
C ARG A 95 1.53 -3.15 -5.74
N ASP A 96 2.40 -3.16 -6.74
CA ASP A 96 3.73 -2.59 -6.56
C ASP A 96 3.71 -1.06 -6.54
N ASP A 97 4.82 -0.46 -6.11
CA ASP A 97 4.93 0.99 -5.99
C ASP A 97 4.94 1.71 -7.35
N SER A 98 5.13 0.98 -8.47
CA SER A 98 4.96 1.50 -9.84
C SER A 98 3.50 1.48 -10.31
N GLY A 99 2.62 0.81 -9.56
CA GLY A 99 1.20 0.67 -9.86
C GLY A 99 0.85 -0.61 -10.64
N PHE A 100 1.81 -1.47 -10.92
CA PHE A 100 1.56 -2.79 -11.51
C PHE A 100 0.83 -3.67 -10.48
N THR A 101 -0.08 -4.51 -10.96
CA THR A 101 -0.84 -5.45 -10.14
C THR A 101 -0.56 -6.88 -10.54
N ALA A 102 -0.57 -7.76 -9.56
CA ALA A 102 -0.44 -9.19 -9.75
C ALA A 102 -1.23 -9.92 -8.66
N ASP A 103 -1.43 -11.21 -8.83
CA ASP A 103 -2.12 -12.04 -7.87
C ASP A 103 -1.38 -13.35 -7.63
N GLY A 104 -1.81 -14.07 -6.61
CA GLY A 104 -1.29 -15.37 -6.27
C GLY A 104 -2.24 -16.17 -5.40
N ARG A 105 -1.86 -17.42 -5.15
CA ARG A 105 -2.61 -18.33 -4.29
C ARG A 105 -1.69 -19.16 -3.40
N PHE A 106 -2.03 -19.20 -2.12
CA PHE A 106 -1.39 -20.09 -1.16
C PHE A 106 -2.01 -21.48 -1.19
N ASP A 107 -1.17 -22.48 -1.04
CA ASP A 107 -1.51 -23.87 -0.75
C ASP A 107 -0.59 -24.31 0.39
N GLY A 108 -1.03 -24.10 1.62
CA GLY A 108 -0.21 -24.29 2.82
C GLY A 108 1.08 -23.44 2.78
N ASP A 109 2.23 -24.11 2.75
CA ASP A 109 3.56 -23.48 2.68
C ASP A 109 4.07 -23.25 1.24
N VAL A 110 3.19 -23.31 0.25
CA VAL A 110 3.48 -23.04 -1.17
C VAL A 110 2.66 -21.86 -1.64
N LEU A 111 3.29 -20.89 -2.30
CA LEU A 111 2.64 -19.77 -2.95
C LEU A 111 2.85 -19.88 -4.46
N HIS A 112 1.77 -19.92 -5.20
CA HIS A 112 1.73 -19.84 -6.67
C HIS A 112 1.58 -18.38 -7.07
N HIS A 113 2.62 -17.77 -7.65
CA HIS A 113 2.60 -16.36 -8.02
C HIS A 113 3.51 -16.08 -9.22
N GLY A 114 3.01 -15.33 -10.20
CA GLY A 114 3.79 -14.89 -11.34
C GLY A 114 4.42 -16.01 -12.19
N GLY A 115 3.82 -17.21 -12.18
CA GLY A 115 4.36 -18.39 -12.86
C GLY A 115 5.47 -19.11 -12.09
N TYR A 116 5.77 -18.67 -10.88
CA TYR A 116 6.74 -19.28 -9.97
C TYR A 116 6.05 -20.00 -8.81
N LEU A 117 6.78 -20.96 -8.23
CA LEU A 117 6.44 -21.56 -6.95
C LEU A 117 7.39 -20.99 -5.89
N PHE A 118 6.78 -20.33 -4.92
CA PHE A 118 7.48 -19.89 -3.72
C PHE A 118 7.15 -20.84 -2.58
N TYR A 119 8.06 -21.03 -1.69
CA TYR A 119 7.92 -21.83 -0.51
C TYR A 119 8.17 -20.97 0.72
N ARG A 120 7.41 -21.18 1.77
CA ARG A 120 7.74 -20.57 3.06
C ARG A 120 9.16 -20.99 3.45
N GLU A 121 10.05 -20.04 3.63
CA GLU A 121 11.44 -20.31 3.95
C GLU A 121 11.56 -21.22 5.18
N GLY A 122 12.37 -22.30 5.08
CA GLY A 122 12.56 -23.26 6.16
C GLY A 122 11.43 -24.23 6.40
N SER A 123 10.33 -24.21 5.63
CA SER A 123 9.25 -25.19 5.70
C SER A 123 9.68 -26.57 5.18
N ALA A 124 8.89 -27.60 5.44
CA ALA A 124 9.10 -28.92 4.87
C ALA A 124 9.01 -28.89 3.34
N ALA A 125 8.03 -28.16 2.78
CA ALA A 125 7.87 -27.97 1.34
C ALA A 125 9.10 -27.32 0.70
N HIS A 126 9.67 -26.28 1.34
CA HIS A 126 10.91 -25.64 0.88
C HIS A 126 12.08 -26.62 0.83
N ARG A 127 12.34 -27.38 1.91
CA ARG A 127 13.43 -28.35 1.97
C ARG A 127 13.28 -29.45 0.90
N GLN A 128 12.05 -29.94 0.67
CA GLN A 128 11.78 -30.94 -0.37
C GLN A 128 12.04 -30.39 -1.77
N ALA A 129 11.60 -29.15 -2.05
CA ALA A 129 11.79 -28.50 -3.35
C ALA A 129 13.27 -28.30 -3.66
N VAL A 130 14.06 -27.87 -2.68
CA VAL A 130 15.54 -27.70 -2.80
C VAL A 130 16.23 -29.07 -3.05
N ALA A 131 15.84 -30.10 -2.29
CA ALA A 131 16.40 -31.45 -2.45
C ALA A 131 16.07 -32.06 -3.82
N GLY A 132 14.84 -31.87 -4.32
CA GLY A 132 14.43 -32.31 -5.64
C GLY A 132 15.26 -31.67 -6.76
N ARG A 133 15.57 -30.39 -6.66
CA ARG A 133 16.45 -29.70 -7.63
C ARG A 133 17.89 -30.23 -7.62
N ALA A 134 18.43 -30.54 -6.44
CA ALA A 134 19.76 -31.10 -6.33
C ALA A 134 19.88 -32.49 -7.00
N SER A 135 18.81 -33.30 -6.92
CA SER A 135 18.75 -34.64 -7.51
C SER A 135 18.59 -34.61 -9.04
N THR A 136 18.05 -33.51 -9.61
CA THR A 136 17.81 -33.36 -11.06
C THR A 136 19.02 -32.75 -11.79
N ARG A 137 20.05 -32.31 -11.08
CA ARG A 137 21.27 -31.75 -11.67
C ARG A 137 22.09 -32.88 -12.27
N PRO A 138 22.29 -32.96 -13.62
CA PRO A 138 23.14 -33.97 -14.20
C PRO A 138 24.57 -33.77 -13.67
N SER A 139 25.20 -34.89 -13.26
CA SER A 139 26.63 -34.92 -12.95
C SER A 139 27.38 -34.65 -14.26
N GLY A 140 27.96 -33.46 -14.41
CA GLY A 140 28.84 -33.12 -15.50
C GLY A 140 30.26 -33.61 -15.23
#